data_e17c9b3a72c5b1d1f5b0a69150cda34b
#
_entry.id   e17c9b3a72c5b1d1f5b0a69150cda34b
#
_cell.length_a   1.000
_cell.length_b   1.000
_cell.length_c   1.000
_cell.angle_alpha   90.00
_cell.angle_beta   90.00
_cell.angle_gamma   90.00
#
_symmetry.space_group_name_H-M   'P 1'
#
loop_
_entity.id
_entity.type
_entity.pdbx_description
1 polymer ?
#
loop_
_entity_poly.entity_id
_entity_poly.type
_entity_poly.pdbx_seq_one_letter_code
_entity_poly.pdbx_strand_id
1 'polypeptide(L)'
;MEEKAVQTLKAMLISRQKKVEEIETLGNSLDDTRMYNLGGVLVIFSDKGRMTDGVLKLYIQFCEDNNYTNGLIIVLASSPSENILELVRTHNSEPNNQLMQIFNIRYLQFDISTHRKVPHHRLMDHEEILKLEKKMNITDLKSQLPWIDSQDAMAKWLGARTGDVVEISRLSESAGNSKYYRYCVSNVLET
;
A
#
# COMPACT_ATOMS: atom_id res chain seq x y z
N MET A 1 9.93 -17.20 -7.41
CA MET A 1 9.59 -15.77 -7.31
C MET A 1 8.39 -15.54 -6.41
N GLU A 2 7.34 -16.33 -6.54
CA GLU A 2 6.10 -16.22 -5.79
C GLU A 2 6.28 -16.44 -4.28
N GLU A 3 6.96 -17.50 -3.86
CA GLU A 3 7.23 -17.75 -2.43
C GLU A 3 7.92 -16.56 -1.75
N LYS A 4 8.92 -15.95 -2.42
CA LYS A 4 9.56 -14.74 -1.90
C LYS A 4 8.60 -13.57 -1.83
N ALA A 5 7.74 -13.40 -2.83
CA ALA A 5 6.75 -12.34 -2.84
C ALA A 5 5.74 -12.51 -1.69
N VAL A 6 5.27 -13.73 -1.42
CA VAL A 6 4.36 -14.03 -0.31
C VAL A 6 5.05 -13.74 1.03
N GLN A 7 6.31 -14.12 1.21
CA GLN A 7 7.07 -13.81 2.44
C GLN A 7 7.27 -12.29 2.61
N THR A 8 7.57 -11.56 1.54
CA THR A 8 7.69 -10.11 1.57
C THR A 8 6.36 -9.45 1.92
N LEU A 9 5.24 -9.92 1.36
CA LEU A 9 3.91 -9.44 1.71
C LEU A 9 3.55 -9.74 3.18
N LYS A 10 3.93 -10.92 3.69
CA LYS A 10 3.76 -11.25 5.10
C LYS A 10 4.55 -10.26 5.98
N ALA A 11 5.82 -9.99 5.68
CA ALA A 11 6.64 -9.04 6.41
C ALA A 11 6.03 -7.62 6.36
N MET A 12 5.55 -7.19 5.19
CA MET A 12 4.86 -5.91 5.00
C MET A 12 3.59 -5.80 5.87
N LEU A 13 2.76 -6.83 5.89
CA LEU A 13 1.53 -6.83 6.69
C LEU A 13 1.81 -6.85 8.19
N ILE A 14 2.82 -7.57 8.62
CA ILE A 14 3.29 -7.54 10.02
C ILE A 14 3.79 -6.13 10.39
N SER A 15 4.53 -5.46 9.52
CA SER A 15 4.99 -4.08 9.76
C SER A 15 3.84 -3.08 9.88
N ARG A 16 2.67 -3.38 9.28
CA ARG A 16 1.41 -2.63 9.44
C ARG A 16 0.59 -3.05 10.67
N GLN A 17 1.19 -3.80 11.60
CA GLN A 17 0.52 -4.33 12.80
C GLN A 17 -0.67 -5.27 12.52
N LYS A 18 -0.74 -5.85 11.31
CA LYS A 18 -1.71 -6.91 11.01
C LYS A 18 -1.24 -8.23 11.60
N LYS A 19 -2.15 -8.96 12.23
CA LYS A 19 -1.87 -10.32 12.74
C LYS A 19 -1.88 -11.29 11.56
N VAL A 20 -0.71 -11.76 11.16
CA VAL A 20 -0.54 -12.77 10.11
C VAL A 20 0.14 -14.00 10.73
N GLU A 21 -0.65 -14.89 11.31
CA GLU A 21 -0.14 -16.11 11.96
C GLU A 21 0.24 -17.16 10.91
N GLU A 22 -0.67 -17.46 9.99
CA GLU A 22 -0.49 -18.48 8.96
C GLU A 22 -0.74 -17.92 7.55
N ILE A 23 -0.17 -18.59 6.56
CA ILE A 23 -0.42 -18.35 5.14
C ILE A 23 -1.36 -19.45 4.67
N GLU A 24 -2.62 -19.12 4.46
CA GLU A 24 -3.58 -20.04 3.89
C GLU A 24 -3.55 -19.97 2.37
N THR A 25 -3.28 -21.09 1.72
CA THR A 25 -3.42 -21.19 0.27
C THR A 25 -4.88 -21.50 -0.04
N LEU A 26 -5.52 -20.55 -0.71
CA LEU A 26 -6.88 -20.73 -1.23
C LEU A 26 -6.79 -21.46 -2.57
N GLY A 27 -7.64 -22.46 -2.81
CA GLY A 27 -7.67 -23.14 -4.10
C GLY A 27 -7.94 -22.19 -5.26
N ASN A 28 -7.68 -22.63 -6.49
CA ASN A 28 -7.92 -21.86 -7.72
C ASN A 28 -9.45 -21.67 -7.92
N SER A 29 -10.03 -20.71 -7.23
CA SER A 29 -11.45 -20.37 -7.33
C SER A 29 -11.76 -19.49 -8.55
N LEU A 30 -10.76 -18.82 -9.10
CA LEU A 30 -10.82 -18.02 -10.31
C LEU A 30 -9.76 -18.51 -11.29
N ASP A 31 -10.10 -18.61 -12.56
CA ASP A 31 -9.22 -19.08 -13.62
C ASP A 31 -7.92 -18.26 -13.68
N ASP A 32 -6.80 -18.95 -13.87
CA ASP A 32 -5.45 -18.36 -13.97
C ASP A 32 -5.04 -17.50 -12.76
N THR A 33 -5.47 -17.86 -11.55
CA THR A 33 -5.08 -17.14 -10.33
C THR A 33 -4.68 -18.09 -9.22
N ARG A 34 -3.69 -17.69 -8.44
CA ARG A 34 -3.31 -18.30 -7.18
C ARG A 34 -3.64 -17.33 -6.05
N MET A 35 -4.33 -17.81 -5.04
CA MET A 35 -4.83 -16.95 -3.98
C MET A 35 -4.31 -17.40 -2.62
N TYR A 36 -4.05 -16.40 -1.78
CA TYR A 36 -3.60 -16.59 -0.41
C TYR A 36 -4.40 -15.69 0.53
N ASN A 37 -4.71 -16.20 1.70
CA ASN A 37 -5.22 -15.40 2.80
C ASN A 37 -4.08 -15.11 3.78
N LEU A 38 -3.78 -13.84 3.99
CA LEU A 38 -2.76 -13.36 4.92
C LEU A 38 -3.43 -12.52 6.02
N GLY A 39 -3.93 -13.18 7.06
CA GLY A 39 -4.56 -12.48 8.19
C GLY A 39 -5.80 -11.67 7.80
N GLY A 40 -6.65 -12.22 6.92
CA GLY A 40 -7.86 -11.57 6.42
C GLY A 40 -7.62 -10.60 5.25
N VAL A 41 -6.38 -10.49 4.77
CA VAL A 41 -6.06 -9.81 3.51
C VAL A 41 -6.02 -10.84 2.39
N LEU A 42 -6.85 -10.64 1.37
CA LEU A 42 -6.82 -11.47 0.17
C LEU A 42 -5.67 -11.06 -0.74
N VAL A 43 -4.81 -12.01 -1.08
CA VAL A 43 -3.71 -11.82 -2.02
C VAL A 43 -3.97 -12.67 -3.25
N ILE A 44 -4.03 -12.03 -4.42
CA ILE A 44 -4.28 -12.67 -5.72
C ILE A 44 -3.04 -12.52 -6.60
N PHE A 45 -2.42 -13.64 -6.96
CA PHE A 45 -1.40 -13.69 -8.02
C PHE A 45 -2.11 -13.96 -9.34
N SER A 46 -2.18 -12.96 -10.20
CA SER A 46 -2.82 -13.08 -11.51
C SER A 46 -1.78 -13.41 -12.58
N ASP A 47 -1.94 -14.56 -13.22
CA ASP A 47 -1.10 -14.98 -14.35
C ASP A 47 -1.60 -14.36 -15.68
N LYS A 48 -2.67 -13.58 -15.67
CA LYS A 48 -3.18 -12.85 -16.83
C LYS A 48 -2.16 -11.83 -17.30
N GLY A 49 -1.83 -11.86 -18.57
CA GLY A 49 -0.79 -10.98 -19.16
C GLY A 49 -1.13 -9.49 -19.07
N ARG A 50 -2.42 -9.14 -18.98
CA ARG A 50 -2.91 -7.76 -18.83
C ARG A 50 -4.12 -7.72 -17.91
N MET A 51 -4.08 -6.82 -16.93
CA MET A 51 -5.22 -6.50 -16.10
C MET A 51 -6.23 -5.65 -16.88
N THR A 52 -7.51 -6.02 -16.85
CA THR A 52 -8.62 -5.25 -17.42
C THR A 52 -9.61 -4.86 -16.32
N ASP A 53 -10.44 -3.85 -16.60
CA ASP A 53 -11.47 -3.37 -15.65
C ASP A 53 -12.42 -4.49 -15.21
N GLY A 54 -12.81 -5.37 -16.14
CA GLY A 54 -13.69 -6.50 -15.84
C GLY A 54 -13.05 -7.50 -14.88
N VAL A 55 -11.75 -7.78 -15.06
CA VAL A 55 -11.00 -8.67 -14.15
C VAL A 55 -10.82 -8.02 -12.77
N LEU A 56 -10.55 -6.72 -12.72
CA LEU A 56 -10.43 -5.99 -11.47
C LEU A 56 -11.74 -6.03 -10.67
N LYS A 57 -12.88 -5.77 -11.33
CA LYS A 57 -14.21 -5.85 -10.71
C LYS A 57 -14.54 -7.26 -10.20
N LEU A 58 -14.17 -8.29 -10.96
CA LEU A 58 -14.30 -9.69 -10.51
C LEU A 58 -13.54 -9.96 -9.22
N TYR A 59 -12.32 -9.45 -9.09
CA TYR A 59 -11.51 -9.64 -7.88
C TYR A 59 -12.09 -8.87 -6.68
N ILE A 60 -12.61 -7.67 -6.91
CA ILE A 60 -13.30 -6.90 -5.86
C ILE A 60 -14.54 -7.65 -5.39
N GLN A 61 -15.39 -8.09 -6.31
CA GLN A 61 -16.60 -8.84 -5.98
C GLN A 61 -16.28 -10.13 -5.23
N PHE A 62 -15.28 -10.89 -5.67
CA PHE A 62 -14.84 -12.10 -4.98
C PHE A 62 -14.39 -11.80 -3.54
N CYS A 63 -13.70 -10.68 -3.34
CA CYS A 63 -13.23 -10.23 -2.04
C CYS A 63 -14.42 -9.88 -1.11
N GLU A 64 -15.44 -9.22 -1.62
CA GLU A 64 -16.68 -8.86 -0.90
C GLU A 64 -17.51 -10.10 -0.55
N ASP A 65 -17.75 -10.98 -1.53
CA ASP A 65 -18.55 -12.20 -1.37
C ASP A 65 -17.96 -13.16 -0.32
N ASN A 66 -16.63 -13.16 -0.15
CA ASN A 66 -15.93 -14.01 0.81
C ASN A 66 -15.55 -13.25 2.12
N ASN A 67 -16.05 -12.03 2.32
CA ASN A 67 -15.85 -11.23 3.53
C ASN A 67 -14.36 -10.95 3.88
N TYR A 68 -13.50 -10.76 2.88
CA TYR A 68 -12.14 -10.29 3.10
C TYR A 68 -12.14 -8.78 3.32
N THR A 69 -12.31 -8.35 4.57
CA THR A 69 -12.46 -6.92 4.93
C THR A 69 -11.15 -6.20 5.21
N ASN A 70 -10.05 -6.93 5.42
CA ASN A 70 -8.77 -6.36 5.84
C ASN A 70 -7.94 -5.78 4.68
N GLY A 71 -8.29 -6.05 3.44
CA GLY A 71 -7.64 -5.54 2.24
C GLY A 71 -7.58 -6.53 1.08
N LEU A 72 -7.30 -6.00 -0.10
CA LEU A 72 -7.09 -6.74 -1.34
C LEU A 72 -5.73 -6.38 -1.93
N ILE A 73 -4.87 -7.35 -2.13
CA ILE A 73 -3.57 -7.19 -2.80
C ILE A 73 -3.55 -8.02 -4.07
N ILE A 74 -3.30 -7.37 -5.20
CA ILE A 74 -3.19 -8.01 -6.49
C ILE A 74 -1.72 -7.95 -6.93
N VAL A 75 -1.16 -9.10 -7.27
CA VAL A 75 0.22 -9.23 -7.73
C VAL A 75 0.23 -9.60 -9.20
N LEU A 76 0.90 -8.80 -10.02
CA LEU A 76 1.01 -8.95 -11.46
C LEU A 76 2.44 -9.18 -11.90
N ALA A 77 2.63 -9.89 -13.02
CA ALA A 77 3.92 -10.01 -13.67
C ALA A 77 4.28 -8.75 -14.49
N SER A 78 3.27 -8.02 -14.98
CA SER A 78 3.41 -6.78 -15.77
C SER A 78 2.95 -5.57 -14.95
N SER A 79 3.35 -4.37 -15.36
CA SER A 79 2.85 -3.14 -14.76
C SER A 79 1.39 -2.89 -15.18
N PRO A 80 0.52 -2.47 -14.27
CA PRO A 80 -0.86 -2.10 -14.60
C PRO A 80 -0.89 -0.85 -15.49
N SER A 81 -1.95 -0.68 -16.27
CA SER A 81 -2.19 0.56 -17.03
C SER A 81 -2.64 1.69 -16.11
N GLU A 82 -2.49 2.94 -16.54
CA GLU A 82 -2.92 4.11 -15.76
C GLU A 82 -4.41 4.06 -15.43
N ASN A 83 -5.25 3.62 -16.37
CA ASN A 83 -6.69 3.45 -16.12
C ASN A 83 -6.98 2.49 -14.95
N ILE A 84 -6.22 1.41 -14.84
CA ILE A 84 -6.36 0.47 -13.70
C ILE A 84 -5.91 1.12 -12.40
N LEU A 85 -4.82 1.88 -12.43
CA LEU A 85 -4.34 2.62 -11.24
C LEU A 85 -5.36 3.68 -10.80
N GLU A 86 -6.00 4.35 -11.74
CA GLU A 86 -7.07 5.33 -11.47
C GLU A 86 -8.28 4.67 -10.80
N LEU A 87 -8.71 3.50 -11.29
CA LEU A 87 -9.76 2.73 -10.63
C LEU A 87 -9.39 2.32 -9.20
N VAL A 88 -8.14 1.96 -8.97
CA VAL A 88 -7.63 1.64 -7.61
C VAL A 88 -7.63 2.89 -6.73
N ARG A 89 -7.21 4.05 -7.24
CA ARG A 89 -7.23 5.33 -6.51
C ARG A 89 -8.66 5.71 -6.13
N THR A 90 -9.59 5.64 -7.09
CA THR A 90 -11.01 5.91 -6.88
C THR A 90 -11.60 4.98 -5.82
N HIS A 91 -11.32 3.68 -5.90
CA HIS A 91 -11.77 2.72 -4.89
C HIS A 91 -11.23 3.05 -3.50
N ASN A 92 -9.94 3.39 -3.41
CA ASN A 92 -9.29 3.71 -2.14
C ASN A 92 -9.66 5.08 -1.56
N SER A 93 -10.22 5.99 -2.36
CA SER A 93 -10.68 7.29 -1.90
C SER A 93 -11.96 7.20 -1.06
N GLU A 94 -12.73 6.14 -1.23
CA GLU A 94 -13.91 5.87 -0.42
C GLU A 94 -13.51 5.33 0.95
N PRO A 95 -13.88 6.00 2.05
CA PRO A 95 -13.39 5.66 3.39
C PRO A 95 -13.86 4.28 3.89
N ASN A 96 -15.01 3.81 3.40
CA ASN A 96 -15.58 2.52 3.79
C ASN A 96 -15.02 1.34 2.99
N ASN A 97 -14.31 1.60 1.89
CA ASN A 97 -13.73 0.55 1.08
C ASN A 97 -12.45 0.00 1.72
N GLN A 98 -12.26 -1.30 1.60
CA GLN A 98 -11.02 -1.95 1.98
C GLN A 98 -9.85 -1.43 1.13
N LEU A 99 -8.66 -1.39 1.71
CA LEU A 99 -7.46 -0.97 0.99
C LEU A 99 -7.14 -1.94 -0.13
N MET A 100 -7.14 -1.46 -1.37
CA MET A 100 -6.74 -2.23 -2.54
C MET A 100 -5.39 -1.76 -3.06
N GLN A 101 -4.48 -2.71 -3.31
CA GLN A 101 -3.14 -2.41 -3.80
C GLN A 101 -2.75 -3.36 -4.93
N ILE A 102 -2.07 -2.84 -5.95
CA ILE A 102 -1.52 -3.64 -7.04
C ILE A 102 0.00 -3.56 -6.97
N PHE A 103 0.66 -4.72 -6.98
CA PHE A 103 2.12 -4.82 -7.00
C PHE A 103 2.61 -5.56 -8.24
N ASN A 104 3.75 -5.14 -8.78
CA ASN A 104 4.49 -5.98 -9.68
C ASN A 104 5.31 -6.99 -8.86
N ILE A 105 5.27 -8.27 -9.24
CA ILE A 105 5.96 -9.35 -8.51
C ILE A 105 7.46 -9.10 -8.34
N ARG A 106 8.09 -8.35 -9.26
CA ARG A 106 9.51 -8.02 -9.21
C ARG A 106 9.86 -7.14 -8.00
N TYR A 107 8.96 -6.25 -7.60
CA TYR A 107 9.17 -5.37 -6.43
C TYR A 107 8.95 -6.08 -5.09
N LEU A 108 8.37 -7.29 -5.11
CA LEU A 108 8.14 -8.10 -3.92
C LEU A 108 9.24 -9.17 -3.69
N GLN A 109 10.39 -9.07 -4.37
CA GLN A 109 11.46 -10.06 -4.23
C GLN A 109 12.37 -9.79 -3.01
N PHE A 110 12.24 -8.65 -2.37
CA PHE A 110 12.96 -8.26 -1.16
C PHE A 110 12.16 -7.24 -0.34
N ASP A 111 12.46 -7.16 0.94
CA ASP A 111 11.88 -6.16 1.84
C ASP A 111 12.56 -4.81 1.60
N ILE A 112 11.83 -3.88 0.99
CA ILE A 112 12.31 -2.54 0.68
C ILE A 112 12.63 -1.72 1.94
N SER A 113 11.93 -1.95 3.04
CA SER A 113 12.12 -1.21 4.30
C SER A 113 13.46 -1.48 4.96
N THR A 114 14.09 -2.63 4.65
CA THR A 114 15.40 -3.02 5.19
C THR A 114 16.57 -2.47 4.36
N HIS A 115 16.30 -1.84 3.23
CA HIS A 115 17.37 -1.36 2.36
C HIS A 115 18.10 -0.16 2.97
N ARG A 116 19.44 -0.21 3.07
CA ARG A 116 20.29 0.80 3.73
C ARG A 116 20.03 2.26 3.34
N LYS A 117 19.63 2.51 2.09
CA LYS A 117 19.37 3.86 1.58
C LYS A 117 17.93 4.33 1.82
N VAL A 118 17.05 3.45 2.25
CA VAL A 118 15.66 3.79 2.54
C VAL A 118 15.58 4.22 4.00
N PRO A 119 15.24 5.48 4.28
CA PRO A 119 15.06 5.95 5.65
C PRO A 119 13.84 5.27 6.28
N HIS A 120 13.77 5.31 7.60
CA HIS A 120 12.60 4.78 8.31
C HIS A 120 11.38 5.64 8.02
N HIS A 121 10.30 5.00 7.55
CA HIS A 121 9.01 5.63 7.28
C HIS A 121 7.95 5.03 8.21
N ARG A 122 7.03 5.85 8.69
CA ARG A 122 5.84 5.39 9.42
C ARG A 122 4.64 6.29 9.16
N LEU A 123 3.45 5.75 9.28
CA LEU A 123 2.23 6.56 9.33
C LEU A 123 2.13 7.26 10.68
N MET A 124 1.66 8.49 10.66
CA MET A 124 1.32 9.24 11.87
C MET A 124 -0.13 8.97 12.28
N ASP A 125 -0.38 8.89 13.56
CA ASP A 125 -1.74 8.85 14.07
C ASP A 125 -2.37 10.26 14.13
N HIS A 126 -3.67 10.31 14.32
CA HIS A 126 -4.43 11.57 14.35
C HIS A 126 -3.95 12.54 15.44
N GLU A 127 -3.59 12.03 16.63
CA GLU A 127 -3.12 12.89 17.72
C GLU A 127 -1.73 13.47 17.41
N GLU A 128 -0.87 12.69 16.78
CA GLU A 128 0.46 13.15 16.34
C GLU A 128 0.35 14.22 15.25
N ILE A 129 -0.60 14.06 14.32
CA ILE A 129 -0.88 15.06 13.27
C ILE A 129 -1.34 16.37 13.91
N LEU A 130 -2.28 16.35 14.85
CA LEU A 130 -2.72 17.55 15.55
C LEU A 130 -1.60 18.26 16.32
N LYS A 131 -0.67 17.49 16.92
CA LYS A 131 0.52 18.05 17.58
C LYS A 131 1.48 18.68 16.57
N LEU A 132 1.64 18.04 15.39
CA LEU A 132 2.46 18.56 14.30
C LEU A 132 1.91 19.89 13.77
N GLU A 133 0.60 19.95 13.49
CA GLU A 133 -0.09 21.16 13.03
C GLU A 133 0.15 22.34 13.98
N LYS A 134 -0.05 22.12 15.28
CA LYS A 134 0.20 23.13 16.30
C LYS A 134 1.67 23.55 16.38
N LYS A 135 2.59 22.61 16.32
CA LYS A 135 4.04 22.86 16.40
C LYS A 135 4.58 23.66 15.24
N MET A 136 4.08 23.38 14.04
CA MET A 136 4.55 24.00 12.78
C MET A 136 3.63 25.13 12.29
N ASN A 137 2.55 25.45 13.02
CA ASN A 137 1.50 26.40 12.62
C ASN A 137 0.90 26.04 11.24
N ILE A 138 0.65 24.75 11.00
CA ILE A 138 0.03 24.26 9.78
C ILE A 138 -1.48 24.44 9.88
N THR A 139 -2.08 25.07 8.88
CA THR A 139 -3.53 25.29 8.78
C THR A 139 -4.16 24.36 7.73
N ASP A 140 -3.37 23.92 6.75
CA ASP A 140 -3.78 22.98 5.73
C ASP A 140 -2.61 22.06 5.36
N LEU A 141 -2.73 20.79 5.76
CA LEU A 141 -1.71 19.77 5.55
C LEU A 141 -1.39 19.56 4.07
N LYS A 142 -2.43 19.57 3.21
CA LYS A 142 -2.28 19.30 1.78
C LYS A 142 -1.43 20.37 1.07
N SER A 143 -1.64 21.63 1.39
CA SER A 143 -0.94 22.74 0.74
C SER A 143 0.45 23.05 1.34
N GLN A 144 0.65 22.71 2.63
CA GLN A 144 1.84 23.12 3.37
C GLN A 144 2.87 22.01 3.58
N LEU A 145 2.49 20.76 3.40
CA LEU A 145 3.44 19.64 3.43
C LEU A 145 3.84 19.21 2.02
N PRO A 146 5.11 18.79 1.82
CA PRO A 146 5.50 18.08 0.59
C PRO A 146 4.66 16.83 0.39
N TRP A 147 4.36 16.49 -0.86
CA TRP A 147 3.53 15.36 -1.18
C TRP A 147 4.31 14.06 -1.34
N ILE A 148 3.63 12.93 -1.10
CA ILE A 148 4.01 11.58 -1.47
C ILE A 148 2.87 10.94 -2.25
N ASP A 149 3.18 10.30 -3.38
CA ASP A 149 2.17 9.61 -4.18
C ASP A 149 1.71 8.33 -3.47
N SER A 150 0.43 8.02 -3.53
CA SER A 150 -0.14 6.77 -3.02
C SER A 150 0.46 5.52 -3.70
N GLN A 151 1.04 5.67 -4.89
CA GLN A 151 1.76 4.61 -5.62
C GLN A 151 3.26 4.56 -5.33
N ASP A 152 3.79 5.47 -4.51
CA ASP A 152 5.17 5.39 -4.02
C ASP A 152 5.42 4.06 -3.30
N ALA A 153 6.62 3.50 -3.47
CA ALA A 153 6.94 2.17 -2.92
C ALA A 153 6.81 2.12 -1.39
N MET A 154 7.21 3.18 -0.67
CA MET A 154 7.11 3.23 0.79
C MET A 154 5.69 3.58 1.25
N ALA A 155 4.96 4.45 0.53
CA ALA A 155 3.55 4.69 0.80
C ALA A 155 2.73 3.39 0.66
N LYS A 156 2.98 2.63 -0.41
CA LYS A 156 2.38 1.30 -0.59
C LYS A 156 2.82 0.32 0.48
N TRP A 157 4.10 0.31 0.88
CA TRP A 157 4.60 -0.55 1.96
C TRP A 157 3.87 -0.29 3.28
N LEU A 158 3.65 0.97 3.63
CA LEU A 158 2.93 1.37 4.84
C LEU A 158 1.41 1.16 4.76
N GLY A 159 0.86 1.02 3.56
CA GLY A 159 -0.58 1.02 3.34
C GLY A 159 -1.21 2.39 3.46
N ALA A 160 -0.45 3.45 3.13
CA ALA A 160 -0.92 4.82 3.17
C ALA A 160 -2.10 5.04 2.21
N ARG A 161 -3.08 5.81 2.67
CA ARG A 161 -4.20 6.32 1.87
C ARG A 161 -4.04 7.81 1.61
N THR A 162 -4.75 8.31 0.62
CA THR A 162 -4.87 9.77 0.42
C THR A 162 -5.38 10.43 1.71
N GLY A 163 -4.67 11.45 2.15
CA GLY A 163 -4.96 12.14 3.41
C GLY A 163 -4.04 11.76 4.58
N ASP A 164 -3.35 10.63 4.50
CA ASP A 164 -2.42 10.20 5.54
C ASP A 164 -1.14 11.06 5.54
N VAL A 165 -0.54 11.20 6.72
CA VAL A 165 0.76 11.86 6.89
C VAL A 165 1.82 10.81 7.21
N VAL A 166 2.89 10.82 6.41
CA VAL A 166 4.04 9.93 6.56
C VAL A 166 5.19 10.70 7.24
N GLU A 167 5.64 10.20 8.39
CA GLU A 167 6.88 10.67 9.02
C GLU A 167 8.07 9.88 8.48
N ILE A 168 9.14 10.57 8.09
CA ILE A 168 10.37 10.01 7.55
C ILE A 168 11.52 10.43 8.45
N SER A 169 12.17 9.45 9.10
CA SER A 169 13.36 9.68 9.94
C SER A 169 14.62 9.53 9.12
N ARG A 170 15.36 10.62 8.95
CA ARG A 170 16.56 10.66 8.11
C ARG A 170 17.77 11.08 8.92
N LEU A 171 18.86 10.31 8.80
CA LEU A 171 20.16 10.71 9.32
C LEU A 171 20.78 11.75 8.38
N SER A 172 21.12 12.91 8.94
CA SER A 172 21.85 13.97 8.26
C SER A 172 23.23 14.12 8.92
N GLU A 173 24.27 14.25 8.11
CA GLU A 173 25.65 14.43 8.63
C GLU A 173 25.81 15.74 9.44
N SER A 174 25.03 16.78 9.10
CA SER A 174 25.09 18.09 9.76
C SER A 174 24.07 18.29 10.87
N ALA A 175 22.86 17.69 10.75
CA ALA A 175 21.74 17.90 11.68
C ALA A 175 21.42 16.66 12.55
N GLY A 176 22.19 15.57 12.41
CA GLY A 176 21.90 14.33 13.12
C GLY A 176 20.61 13.68 12.63
N ASN A 177 19.76 13.25 13.56
CA ASN A 177 18.49 12.60 13.22
C ASN A 177 17.42 13.69 13.00
N SER A 178 16.98 13.84 11.75
CA SER A 178 15.96 14.81 11.35
C SER A 178 14.69 14.13 10.87
N LYS A 179 13.54 14.73 11.17
CA LYS A 179 12.21 14.24 10.79
C LYS A 179 11.66 15.09 9.65
N TYR A 180 11.16 14.41 8.63
CA TYR A 180 10.44 14.99 7.51
C TYR A 180 9.03 14.45 7.48
N TYR A 181 8.10 15.24 6.97
CA TYR A 181 6.70 14.90 6.90
C TYR A 181 6.21 15.05 5.46
N ARG A 182 5.40 14.10 5.02
CA ARG A 182 4.80 14.15 3.68
C ARG A 182 3.31 13.82 3.77
N TYR A 183 2.53 14.57 3.02
CA TYR A 183 1.10 14.32 2.87
C TYR A 183 0.86 13.38 1.70
N CYS A 184 0.10 12.30 1.91
CA CYS A 184 -0.21 11.32 0.87
C CYS A 184 -1.31 11.86 -0.05
N VAL A 185 -1.04 11.88 -1.34
CA VAL A 185 -2.00 12.29 -2.40
C VAL A 185 -2.27 11.11 -3.32
N SER A 186 -3.43 11.12 -3.98
CA SER A 186 -3.82 10.08 -4.94
C SER A 186 -2.88 10.04 -6.14
N ASN A 187 -2.56 11.23 -6.68
CA ASN A 187 -1.65 11.39 -7.82
C ASN A 187 -0.95 12.76 -7.69
N VAL A 188 0.37 12.78 -7.75
CA VAL A 188 1.17 14.02 -7.67
C VAL A 188 1.06 14.86 -8.95
N LEU A 189 0.73 14.24 -10.09
CA LEU A 189 0.68 14.90 -11.40
C LEU A 189 -0.68 15.58 -11.68
N GLU A 190 -1.72 15.33 -10.89
CA GLU A 190 -3.09 15.80 -11.10
C GLU A 190 -3.56 16.84 -10.07
N THR A 191 -2.65 17.33 -9.25
CA THR A 191 -2.97 18.29 -8.16
C THR A 191 -2.46 19.70 -8.45
#